data_6f159abfd9036be9ac2f8947845a82e6
#
_entry.id   6f159abfd9036be9ac2f8947845a82e6
#
_cell.length_a   1.000
_cell.length_b   1.000
_cell.length_c   1.000
_cell.angle_alpha   90.00
_cell.angle_beta   90.00
_cell.angle_gamma   90.00
#
_symmetry.space_group_name_H-M   'P 1'
#
loop_
_entity.id
_entity.type
_entity.pdbx_description
1 polymer ?
#
loop_
_entity_poly.entity_id
_entity_poly.type
_entity_poly.pdbx_seq_one_letter_code
_entity_poly.pdbx_strand_id
1 'polypeptide(L)'
;ARRLFLFPKFTPTVVATNFCATALMQAYEITRNKHYLEIALSAADFVIKDLHRTPYNGGFLFSYSPLEGNDTVFNASLLGSRLLSYCFYYTQQEEYKRLAELSIKACCSGQREDGAWVYGMLPVQNWVDSFHTGYNLDALIAYQELTEDHAFNGYIEKGFDYYVNHFFEADGTPKYYDNRMYPIDIHCPGQLLITLTRLHKMKKYEELAKKVLQWTIRNMQDKKGYFYYQLKPGISSKISYMRWSNAFMFNAMSHYLLAI
;
A
#
# COMPACT_ATOMS: atom_id res chain seq x y z
N ALA A 1 5.95 -0.93 18.21
CA ALA A 1 6.06 0.24 17.35
C ALA A 1 5.38 1.41 18.05
N ARG A 2 6.05 2.56 18.14
CA ARG A 2 5.39 3.81 18.55
C ARG A 2 4.38 4.17 17.46
N ARG A 3 3.13 4.46 17.81
CA ARG A 3 2.21 5.12 16.89
C ARG A 3 2.76 6.52 16.61
N LEU A 4 3.07 6.82 15.36
CA LEU A 4 3.54 8.14 14.95
C LEU A 4 2.45 9.21 15.05
N PHE A 5 1.21 8.78 14.78
CA PHE A 5 0.05 9.67 14.80
C PHE A 5 -0.97 9.18 15.82
N LEU A 6 -1.43 10.09 16.67
CA LEU A 6 -2.55 9.89 17.58
C LEU A 6 -3.73 10.69 17.03
N PHE A 7 -4.62 10.01 16.33
CA PHE A 7 -5.83 10.65 15.82
C PHE A 7 -6.97 10.56 16.83
N PRO A 8 -7.74 11.63 17.04
CA PRO A 8 -9.03 11.57 17.74
C PRO A 8 -9.93 10.51 17.13
N LYS A 9 -10.88 10.01 17.92
CA LYS A 9 -11.88 9.07 17.43
C LYS A 9 -12.65 9.70 16.25
N PHE A 10 -12.92 8.91 15.23
CA PHE A 10 -13.60 9.33 13.99
C PHE A 10 -12.83 10.27 13.07
N THR A 11 -11.56 10.56 13.30
CA THR A 11 -10.74 11.27 12.31
C THR A 11 -10.63 10.45 11.03
N PRO A 12 -11.05 10.98 9.88
CA PRO A 12 -10.84 10.28 8.61
C PRO A 12 -9.36 10.28 8.24
N THR A 13 -8.92 9.21 7.59
CA THR A 13 -7.54 9.10 7.11
C THR A 13 -7.55 8.66 5.64
N VAL A 14 -6.61 9.20 4.85
CA VAL A 14 -6.50 8.87 3.43
C VAL A 14 -6.32 7.37 3.21
N VAL A 15 -5.59 6.69 4.10
CA VAL A 15 -5.35 5.24 4.03
C VAL A 15 -6.66 4.47 4.14
N ALA A 16 -7.44 4.70 5.19
CA ALA A 16 -8.72 4.01 5.36
C ALA A 16 -9.72 4.38 4.25
N THR A 17 -9.79 5.65 3.88
CA THR A 17 -10.66 6.15 2.80
C THR A 17 -10.33 5.49 1.47
N ASN A 18 -9.05 5.42 1.09
CA ASN A 18 -8.63 4.76 -0.16
C ASN A 18 -9.05 3.28 -0.17
N PHE A 19 -8.79 2.52 0.89
CA PHE A 19 -9.17 1.10 0.93
C PHE A 19 -10.68 0.89 0.89
N CYS A 20 -11.45 1.69 1.60
CA CYS A 20 -12.91 1.59 1.57
C CYS A 20 -13.47 1.97 0.18
N ALA A 21 -13.01 3.06 -0.41
CA ALA A 21 -13.48 3.51 -1.71
C ALA A 21 -13.13 2.51 -2.82
N THR A 22 -11.89 2.00 -2.84
CA THR A 22 -11.49 0.99 -3.85
C THR A 22 -12.24 -0.34 -3.68
N ALA A 23 -12.58 -0.75 -2.46
CA ALA A 23 -13.43 -1.92 -2.23
C ALA A 23 -14.86 -1.71 -2.75
N LEU A 24 -15.44 -0.51 -2.57
CA LEU A 24 -16.74 -0.16 -3.14
C LEU A 24 -16.71 -0.12 -4.67
N MET A 25 -15.65 0.39 -5.28
CA MET A 25 -15.46 0.35 -6.74
C MET A 25 -15.41 -1.08 -7.26
N GLN A 26 -14.68 -1.97 -6.59
CA GLN A 26 -14.67 -3.41 -6.92
C GLN A 26 -16.06 -4.05 -6.76
N ALA A 27 -16.79 -3.70 -5.70
CA ALA A 27 -18.17 -4.18 -5.52
C ALA A 27 -19.09 -3.67 -6.66
N TYR A 28 -18.90 -2.43 -7.11
CA TYR A 28 -19.61 -1.90 -8.28
C TYR A 28 -19.28 -2.71 -9.55
N GLU A 29 -18.03 -3.05 -9.79
CA GLU A 29 -17.65 -3.84 -10.98
C GLU A 29 -18.32 -5.21 -11.02
N ILE A 30 -18.55 -5.82 -9.86
CA ILE A 30 -19.20 -7.12 -9.77
C ILE A 30 -20.73 -7.00 -9.81
N THR A 31 -21.30 -6.07 -9.06
CA THR A 31 -22.75 -6.00 -8.83
C THR A 31 -23.47 -5.05 -9.78
N ARG A 32 -22.74 -4.13 -10.40
CA ARG A 32 -23.26 -3.00 -11.19
C ARG A 32 -24.20 -2.06 -10.41
N ASN A 33 -24.18 -2.13 -9.09
CA ASN A 33 -24.95 -1.23 -8.23
C ASN A 33 -24.28 0.15 -8.16
N LYS A 34 -24.85 1.14 -8.84
CA LYS A 34 -24.33 2.50 -8.94
C LYS A 34 -24.13 3.19 -7.59
N HIS A 35 -24.89 2.85 -6.58
CA HIS A 35 -24.75 3.41 -5.25
C HIS A 35 -23.34 3.19 -4.65
N TYR A 36 -22.74 2.03 -4.90
CA TYR A 36 -21.35 1.78 -4.46
C TYR A 36 -20.36 2.72 -5.15
N LEU A 37 -20.52 2.94 -6.45
CA LEU A 37 -19.65 3.86 -7.19
C LEU A 37 -19.85 5.31 -6.72
N GLU A 38 -21.07 5.77 -6.52
CA GLU A 38 -21.38 7.12 -6.05
C GLU A 38 -20.71 7.41 -4.69
N ILE A 39 -20.82 6.49 -3.73
CA ILE A 39 -20.16 6.61 -2.43
C ILE A 39 -18.64 6.63 -2.60
N ALA A 40 -18.09 5.75 -3.43
CA ALA A 40 -16.64 5.69 -3.66
C ALA A 40 -16.09 6.98 -4.30
N LEU A 41 -16.80 7.54 -5.28
CA LEU A 41 -16.41 8.79 -5.95
C LEU A 41 -16.49 9.99 -4.99
N SER A 42 -17.45 10.02 -4.06
CA SER A 42 -17.53 11.10 -3.06
C SER A 42 -16.30 11.19 -2.17
N ALA A 43 -15.52 10.10 -2.06
CA ALA A 43 -14.27 10.11 -1.31
C ALA A 43 -13.16 10.96 -1.95
N ALA A 44 -13.29 11.33 -3.25
CA ALA A 44 -12.39 12.27 -3.89
C ALA A 44 -12.48 13.67 -3.26
N ASP A 45 -13.67 14.08 -2.86
CA ASP A 45 -13.89 15.37 -2.19
C ASP A 45 -13.07 15.49 -0.92
N PHE A 46 -13.02 14.44 -0.11
CA PHE A 46 -12.18 14.38 1.07
C PHE A 46 -10.69 14.58 0.73
N VAL A 47 -10.17 13.88 -0.30
CA VAL A 47 -8.76 14.03 -0.71
C VAL A 47 -8.46 15.43 -1.21
N ILE A 48 -9.37 16.03 -1.97
CA ILE A 48 -9.14 17.32 -2.63
C ILE A 48 -9.37 18.51 -1.70
N LYS A 49 -10.40 18.44 -0.86
CA LYS A 49 -10.88 19.58 -0.07
C LYS A 49 -10.36 19.58 1.37
N ASP A 50 -10.19 18.40 1.97
CA ASP A 50 -9.89 18.29 3.40
C ASP A 50 -8.43 17.96 3.70
N LEU A 51 -7.70 17.34 2.76
CA LEU A 51 -6.28 17.04 2.98
C LEU A 51 -5.39 18.24 2.64
N HIS A 52 -4.43 18.50 3.50
CA HIS A 52 -3.38 19.48 3.24
C HIS A 52 -2.48 19.04 2.09
N ARG A 53 -1.92 20.01 1.37
CA ARG A 53 -0.96 19.79 0.27
C ARG A 53 0.35 20.48 0.61
N THR A 54 1.34 19.70 1.01
CA THR A 54 2.67 20.20 1.34
C THR A 54 3.54 20.23 0.10
N PRO A 55 4.00 21.40 -0.38
CA PRO A 55 4.86 21.49 -1.57
C PRO A 55 6.14 20.65 -1.41
N TYR A 56 6.49 19.89 -2.43
CA TYR A 56 7.71 19.08 -2.45
C TYR A 56 8.17 18.81 -3.89
N ASN A 57 9.39 19.20 -4.23
CA ASN A 57 10.08 18.92 -5.49
C ASN A 57 9.23 19.07 -6.77
N GLY A 58 8.56 20.19 -6.93
CA GLY A 58 7.76 20.51 -8.12
C GLY A 58 6.37 19.84 -8.17
N GLY A 59 5.94 19.27 -7.05
CA GLY A 59 4.61 18.76 -6.79
C GLY A 59 4.22 19.03 -5.34
N PHE A 60 3.46 18.11 -4.74
CA PHE A 60 3.07 18.22 -3.33
C PHE A 60 2.79 16.81 -2.74
N LEU A 61 2.83 16.73 -1.41
CA LEU A 61 2.36 15.57 -0.67
C LEU A 61 0.97 15.85 -0.08
N PHE A 62 0.05 14.91 -0.22
CA PHE A 62 -1.20 14.91 0.55
C PHE A 62 -0.92 14.52 2.00
N SER A 63 -1.60 15.18 2.95
CA SER A 63 -1.53 14.80 4.35
C SER A 63 -2.22 13.45 4.62
N TYR A 64 -1.87 12.83 5.73
CA TYR A 64 -2.50 11.56 6.17
C TYR A 64 -3.95 11.74 6.61
N SER A 65 -4.27 12.90 7.17
CA SER A 65 -5.60 13.31 7.66
C SER A 65 -5.75 14.83 7.56
N PRO A 66 -6.94 15.39 7.81
CA PRO A 66 -7.14 16.84 7.87
C PRO A 66 -6.43 17.56 9.02
N LEU A 67 -5.85 16.83 9.96
CA LEU A 67 -5.13 17.39 11.09
C LEU A 67 -3.72 17.82 10.69
N GLU A 68 -3.15 18.78 11.40
CA GLU A 68 -1.78 19.26 11.18
C GLU A 68 -0.72 18.22 11.59
N GLY A 69 0.48 18.32 11.02
CA GLY A 69 1.68 17.55 11.43
C GLY A 69 1.72 16.11 10.94
N ASN A 70 0.94 15.75 9.91
CA ASN A 70 0.93 14.40 9.33
C ASN A 70 1.00 14.42 7.78
N ASP A 71 1.72 15.36 7.22
CA ASP A 71 1.80 15.73 5.81
C ASP A 71 3.14 15.42 5.14
N THR A 72 3.94 14.55 5.76
CA THR A 72 5.31 14.23 5.33
C THR A 72 5.50 12.77 4.92
N VAL A 73 4.43 12.00 4.76
CA VAL A 73 4.45 10.55 4.56
C VAL A 73 4.16 10.19 3.11
N PHE A 74 5.10 9.51 2.44
CA PHE A 74 5.00 9.19 1.02
C PHE A 74 3.84 8.24 0.69
N ASN A 75 3.70 7.14 1.43
CA ASN A 75 2.64 6.17 1.16
C ASN A 75 1.23 6.76 1.35
N ALA A 76 1.02 7.66 2.30
CA ALA A 76 -0.26 8.32 2.49
C ALA A 76 -0.62 9.18 1.26
N SER A 77 0.36 9.95 0.77
CA SER A 77 0.21 10.78 -0.42
C SER A 77 -0.06 9.93 -1.67
N LEU A 78 0.67 8.84 -1.87
CA LEU A 78 0.46 7.91 -2.98
C LEU A 78 -0.91 7.21 -2.93
N LEU A 79 -1.42 6.87 -1.74
CA LEU A 79 -2.77 6.30 -1.61
C LEU A 79 -3.87 7.33 -1.94
N GLY A 80 -3.65 8.61 -1.63
CA GLY A 80 -4.51 9.69 -2.11
C GLY A 80 -4.51 9.80 -3.63
N SER A 81 -3.33 9.78 -4.23
CA SER A 81 -3.15 9.79 -5.69
C SER A 81 -3.82 8.57 -6.35
N ARG A 82 -3.67 7.39 -5.77
CA ARG A 82 -4.32 6.17 -6.24
C ARG A 82 -5.85 6.30 -6.28
N LEU A 83 -6.45 6.85 -5.22
CA LEU A 83 -7.88 7.09 -5.18
C LEU A 83 -8.33 8.05 -6.29
N LEU A 84 -7.59 9.14 -6.49
CA LEU A 84 -7.89 10.10 -7.56
C LEU A 84 -7.71 9.47 -8.95
N SER A 85 -6.77 8.57 -9.15
CA SER A 85 -6.61 7.82 -10.41
C SER A 85 -7.83 6.94 -10.70
N TYR A 86 -8.37 6.26 -9.70
CA TYR A 86 -9.64 5.53 -9.85
C TYR A 86 -10.80 6.47 -10.18
N CYS A 87 -10.88 7.62 -9.50
CA CYS A 87 -11.93 8.61 -9.79
C CYS A 87 -11.82 9.17 -11.21
N PHE A 88 -10.61 9.42 -11.71
CA PHE A 88 -10.38 9.77 -13.10
C PHE A 88 -10.88 8.69 -14.07
N TYR A 89 -10.56 7.44 -13.83
CA TYR A 89 -10.97 6.33 -14.68
C TYR A 89 -12.50 6.27 -14.87
N TYR A 90 -13.27 6.46 -13.79
CA TYR A 90 -14.73 6.39 -13.86
C TYR A 90 -15.39 7.69 -14.38
N THR A 91 -14.77 8.85 -14.21
CA THR A 91 -15.40 10.14 -14.46
C THR A 91 -14.81 10.92 -15.64
N GLN A 92 -13.58 10.58 -16.02
CA GLN A 92 -12.78 11.30 -17.02
C GLN A 92 -12.54 12.79 -16.67
N GLN A 93 -12.60 13.14 -15.38
CA GLN A 93 -12.31 14.50 -14.93
C GLN A 93 -10.80 14.72 -14.81
N GLU A 94 -10.24 15.54 -15.68
CA GLU A 94 -8.79 15.80 -15.78
C GLU A 94 -8.17 16.34 -14.48
N GLU A 95 -8.93 17.01 -13.65
CA GLU A 95 -8.45 17.52 -12.36
C GLU A 95 -7.96 16.39 -11.45
N TYR A 96 -8.63 15.23 -11.46
CA TYR A 96 -8.20 14.06 -10.67
C TYR A 96 -6.85 13.52 -11.16
N LYS A 97 -6.68 13.38 -12.47
CA LYS A 97 -5.42 12.93 -13.09
C LYS A 97 -4.28 13.90 -12.76
N ARG A 98 -4.52 15.20 -12.98
CA ARG A 98 -3.54 16.27 -12.73
C ARG A 98 -3.07 16.31 -11.27
N LEU A 99 -3.98 16.21 -10.30
CA LEU A 99 -3.62 16.20 -8.88
C LEU A 99 -2.87 14.91 -8.49
N ALA A 100 -3.28 13.77 -9.01
CA ALA A 100 -2.59 12.49 -8.79
C ALA A 100 -1.16 12.56 -9.33
N GLU A 101 -0.96 13.04 -10.57
CA GLU A 101 0.34 13.19 -11.21
C GLU A 101 1.30 14.06 -10.40
N LEU A 102 0.85 15.25 -9.98
CA LEU A 102 1.67 16.16 -9.18
C LEU A 102 2.12 15.55 -7.86
N SER A 103 1.24 14.82 -7.19
CA SER A 103 1.56 14.14 -5.95
C SER A 103 2.48 12.94 -6.17
N ILE A 104 2.27 12.15 -7.21
CA ILE A 104 3.14 11.05 -7.61
C ILE A 104 4.54 11.55 -7.96
N LYS A 105 4.64 12.62 -8.76
CA LYS A 105 5.92 13.24 -9.10
C LYS A 105 6.72 13.62 -7.86
N ALA A 106 6.06 14.25 -6.89
CA ALA A 106 6.67 14.58 -5.61
C ALA A 106 7.15 13.32 -4.87
N CYS A 107 6.31 12.29 -4.73
CA CYS A 107 6.69 11.05 -4.05
C CYS A 107 7.83 10.30 -4.76
N CYS A 108 7.81 10.25 -6.09
CA CYS A 108 8.87 9.64 -6.88
C CYS A 108 10.21 10.35 -6.73
N SER A 109 10.22 11.69 -6.58
CA SER A 109 11.46 12.44 -6.30
C SER A 109 12.08 12.12 -4.94
N GLY A 110 11.33 11.49 -4.03
CA GLY A 110 11.82 10.98 -2.75
C GLY A 110 12.35 9.55 -2.81
N GLN A 111 12.29 8.87 -3.96
CA GLN A 111 12.90 7.56 -4.14
C GLN A 111 14.43 7.68 -4.16
N ARG A 112 15.10 6.82 -3.42
CA ARG A 112 16.56 6.73 -3.39
C ARG A 112 17.11 6.13 -4.71
N GLU A 113 18.39 6.31 -4.96
CA GLU A 113 19.06 5.76 -6.15
C GLU A 113 18.97 4.24 -6.23
N ASP A 114 18.97 3.55 -5.08
CA ASP A 114 18.83 2.09 -4.96
C ASP A 114 17.37 1.60 -5.14
N GLY A 115 16.41 2.50 -5.29
CA GLY A 115 14.99 2.18 -5.48
C GLY A 115 14.14 2.22 -4.21
N ALA A 116 14.74 2.39 -3.04
CA ALA A 116 14.01 2.44 -1.77
C ALA A 116 13.23 3.75 -1.59
N TRP A 117 12.14 3.67 -0.82
CA TRP A 117 11.48 4.83 -0.22
C TRP A 117 11.57 4.73 1.30
N VAL A 118 12.04 5.77 1.94
CA VAL A 118 11.82 5.95 3.38
C VAL A 118 10.33 6.18 3.64
N TYR A 119 9.87 5.90 4.86
CA TYR A 119 8.46 6.09 5.23
C TYR A 119 7.99 7.53 5.02
N GLY A 120 8.83 8.51 5.36
CA GLY A 120 8.51 9.92 5.21
C GLY A 120 9.72 10.83 5.35
N MET A 121 9.50 12.14 5.22
CA MET A 121 10.55 13.17 5.11
C MET A 121 11.23 13.51 6.43
N LEU A 122 10.61 13.23 7.58
CA LEU A 122 11.17 13.60 8.88
C LEU A 122 12.25 12.59 9.32
N PRO A 123 13.30 13.03 10.05
CA PRO A 123 14.33 12.12 10.55
C PRO A 123 13.77 10.93 11.35
N VAL A 124 12.69 11.14 12.11
CA VAL A 124 11.99 10.09 12.86
C VAL A 124 11.22 9.12 11.96
N GLN A 125 11.07 9.41 10.67
CA GLN A 125 10.40 8.61 9.65
C GLN A 125 11.39 7.95 8.68
N ASN A 126 12.69 8.06 8.94
CA ASN A 126 13.76 7.56 8.07
C ASN A 126 13.99 6.05 8.26
N TRP A 127 12.96 5.26 7.96
CA TRP A 127 13.08 3.80 7.83
C TRP A 127 12.44 3.35 6.52
N VAL A 128 12.89 2.21 6.03
CA VAL A 128 12.32 1.55 4.84
C VAL A 128 11.64 0.28 5.31
N ASP A 129 10.38 0.08 4.94
CA ASP A 129 9.64 -1.11 5.33
C ASP A 129 8.90 -1.75 4.16
N SER A 130 8.60 -3.03 4.32
CA SER A 130 8.08 -3.91 3.29
C SER A 130 6.70 -3.48 2.79
N PHE A 131 5.72 -3.38 3.68
CA PHE A 131 4.34 -3.21 3.20
C PHE A 131 4.05 -1.78 2.72
N HIS A 132 4.72 -0.74 3.25
CA HIS A 132 4.60 0.60 2.69
C HIS A 132 5.30 0.71 1.32
N THR A 133 6.42 0.00 1.12
CA THR A 133 7.03 -0.11 -0.21
C THR A 133 6.06 -0.76 -1.19
N GLY A 134 5.40 -1.87 -0.80
CA GLY A 134 4.36 -2.50 -1.61
C GLY A 134 3.18 -1.57 -1.91
N TYR A 135 2.70 -0.78 -0.94
CA TYR A 135 1.64 0.21 -1.16
C TYR A 135 2.05 1.30 -2.15
N ASN A 136 3.30 1.75 -2.09
CA ASN A 136 3.83 2.72 -3.04
C ASN A 136 3.80 2.15 -4.47
N LEU A 137 4.28 0.93 -4.66
CA LEU A 137 4.26 0.24 -5.94
C LEU A 137 2.83 0.03 -6.46
N ASP A 138 1.91 -0.43 -5.60
CA ASP A 138 0.50 -0.62 -5.94
C ASP A 138 -0.20 0.69 -6.35
N ALA A 139 0.19 1.81 -5.74
CA ALA A 139 -0.37 3.11 -6.09
C ALA A 139 0.15 3.63 -7.43
N LEU A 140 1.45 3.44 -7.70
CA LEU A 140 2.07 3.85 -8.95
C LEU A 140 1.56 3.03 -10.14
N ILE A 141 1.45 1.71 -10.01
CA ILE A 141 0.92 0.88 -11.10
C ILE A 141 -0.57 1.17 -11.35
N ALA A 142 -1.36 1.41 -10.30
CA ALA A 142 -2.76 1.80 -10.46
C ALA A 142 -2.90 3.13 -11.22
N TYR A 143 -2.07 4.13 -10.92
CA TYR A 143 -2.04 5.37 -11.69
C TYR A 143 -1.74 5.09 -13.17
N GLN A 144 -0.65 4.35 -13.44
CA GLN A 144 -0.23 4.03 -14.79
C GLN A 144 -1.34 3.33 -15.60
N GLU A 145 -1.99 2.32 -15.02
CA GLU A 145 -3.04 1.54 -15.70
C GLU A 145 -4.33 2.35 -15.92
N LEU A 146 -4.72 3.17 -14.94
CA LEU A 146 -5.97 3.90 -14.97
C LEU A 146 -5.91 5.19 -15.78
N THR A 147 -4.72 5.73 -16.02
CA THR A 147 -4.49 6.99 -16.75
C THR A 147 -3.74 6.81 -18.05
N GLU A 148 -3.25 5.60 -18.35
CA GLU A 148 -2.39 5.27 -19.48
C GLU A 148 -1.09 6.10 -19.54
N ASP A 149 -0.66 6.64 -18.40
CA ASP A 149 0.55 7.44 -18.27
C ASP A 149 1.70 6.60 -17.70
N HIS A 150 2.72 6.36 -18.49
CA HIS A 150 3.89 5.52 -18.19
C HIS A 150 5.12 6.30 -17.69
N ALA A 151 4.99 7.60 -17.41
CA ALA A 151 6.12 8.45 -17.04
C ALA A 151 6.89 7.98 -15.78
N PHE A 152 6.22 7.21 -14.91
CA PHE A 152 6.79 6.73 -13.65
C PHE A 152 7.27 5.27 -13.68
N ASN A 153 7.27 4.61 -14.85
CA ASN A 153 7.65 3.20 -14.98
C ASN A 153 9.04 2.90 -14.41
N GLY A 154 10.02 3.78 -14.64
CA GLY A 154 11.39 3.60 -14.11
C GLY A 154 11.44 3.56 -12.57
N TYR A 155 10.58 4.31 -11.90
CA TYR A 155 10.46 4.29 -10.43
C TYR A 155 9.80 3.00 -9.94
N ILE A 156 8.80 2.49 -10.66
CA ILE A 156 8.15 1.22 -10.36
C ILE A 156 9.15 0.07 -10.45
N GLU A 157 9.91 -0.03 -11.54
CA GLU A 157 10.86 -1.12 -11.74
C GLU A 157 11.99 -1.10 -10.68
N LYS A 158 12.60 0.06 -10.44
CA LYS A 158 13.63 0.20 -9.38
C LYS A 158 13.09 -0.16 -7.99
N GLY A 159 11.91 0.36 -7.65
CA GLY A 159 11.27 0.08 -6.37
C GLY A 159 10.89 -1.37 -6.20
N PHE A 160 10.43 -2.03 -7.26
CA PHE A 160 10.11 -3.45 -7.26
C PHE A 160 11.37 -4.33 -7.11
N ASP A 161 12.44 -4.01 -7.81
CA ASP A 161 13.71 -4.72 -7.66
C ASP A 161 14.25 -4.59 -6.22
N TYR A 162 14.19 -3.39 -5.65
CA TYR A 162 14.52 -3.20 -4.23
C TYR A 162 13.64 -4.06 -3.33
N TYR A 163 12.32 -4.05 -3.56
CA TYR A 163 11.32 -4.74 -2.74
C TYR A 163 11.59 -6.25 -2.66
N VAL A 164 11.78 -6.90 -3.80
CA VAL A 164 11.96 -8.36 -3.82
C VAL A 164 13.32 -8.80 -3.29
N ASN A 165 14.35 -7.95 -3.44
CA ASN A 165 15.72 -8.30 -3.03
C ASN A 165 16.02 -8.01 -1.55
N HIS A 166 15.24 -7.16 -0.86
CA HIS A 166 15.57 -6.72 0.50
C HIS A 166 14.61 -7.22 1.57
N PHE A 167 13.38 -7.61 1.22
CA PHE A 167 12.36 -7.93 2.23
C PHE A 167 12.01 -9.42 2.33
N PHE A 168 12.62 -10.27 1.52
CA PHE A 168 12.33 -11.71 1.52
C PHE A 168 13.62 -12.50 1.49
N GLU A 169 13.79 -13.38 2.49
CA GLU A 169 14.96 -14.25 2.56
C GLU A 169 14.81 -15.47 1.62
N ALA A 170 15.90 -16.14 1.34
CA ALA A 170 15.93 -17.27 0.41
C ALA A 170 15.03 -18.44 0.81
N ASP A 171 14.73 -18.58 2.11
CA ASP A 171 13.83 -19.59 2.67
C ASP A 171 12.34 -19.15 2.67
N GLY A 172 12.06 -17.91 2.23
CA GLY A 172 10.72 -17.32 2.21
C GLY A 172 10.37 -16.52 3.47
N THR A 173 11.29 -16.34 4.42
CA THR A 173 11.05 -15.50 5.60
C THR A 173 10.83 -14.05 5.18
N PRO A 174 9.67 -13.42 5.47
CA PRO A 174 9.43 -12.02 5.17
C PRO A 174 9.99 -11.13 6.28
N LYS A 175 10.54 -9.97 5.91
CA LYS A 175 11.03 -8.95 6.85
C LYS A 175 10.10 -7.74 6.88
N TYR A 176 9.99 -7.11 8.05
CA TYR A 176 9.30 -5.82 8.15
C TYR A 176 10.19 -4.69 7.64
N TYR A 177 11.43 -4.63 8.11
CA TYR A 177 12.43 -3.63 7.71
C TYR A 177 13.47 -4.25 6.77
N ASP A 178 14.04 -3.43 5.89
CA ASP A 178 15.11 -3.82 4.95
C ASP A 178 16.39 -4.32 5.65
N ASN A 179 16.70 -3.74 6.80
CA ASN A 179 17.99 -3.88 7.48
C ASN A 179 17.97 -4.79 8.73
N ARG A 180 16.85 -5.47 9.01
CA ARG A 180 16.74 -6.40 10.16
C ARG A 180 15.60 -7.39 10.01
N MET A 181 15.79 -8.58 10.58
CA MET A 181 14.83 -9.68 10.50
C MET A 181 13.52 -9.39 11.26
N TYR A 182 13.60 -8.85 12.47
CA TYR A 182 12.44 -8.67 13.34
C TYR A 182 12.04 -7.20 13.51
N PRO A 183 10.74 -6.93 13.76
CA PRO A 183 9.63 -7.89 13.83
C PRO A 183 9.27 -8.46 12.46
N ILE A 184 8.65 -9.64 12.40
CA ILE A 184 7.99 -10.16 11.21
C ILE A 184 6.49 -9.90 11.36
N ASP A 185 5.93 -9.06 10.50
CA ASP A 185 4.53 -8.65 10.53
C ASP A 185 3.76 -9.35 9.41
N ILE A 186 2.54 -9.78 9.70
CA ILE A 186 1.69 -10.53 8.76
C ILE A 186 1.33 -9.73 7.50
N HIS A 187 1.44 -8.39 7.54
CA HIS A 187 1.25 -7.56 6.35
C HIS A 187 2.32 -7.78 5.28
N CYS A 188 3.56 -8.07 5.69
CA CYS A 188 4.67 -8.20 4.77
C CYS A 188 4.47 -9.34 3.74
N PRO A 189 4.18 -10.58 4.14
CA PRO A 189 3.90 -11.65 3.19
C PRO A 189 2.62 -11.42 2.39
N GLY A 190 1.56 -10.89 3.02
CA GLY A 190 0.32 -10.57 2.33
C GLY A 190 0.51 -9.52 1.25
N GLN A 191 1.26 -8.46 1.55
CA GLN A 191 1.53 -7.41 0.57
C GLN A 191 2.33 -7.90 -0.63
N LEU A 192 3.26 -8.84 -0.45
CA LEU A 192 3.96 -9.45 -1.59
C LEU A 192 3.00 -10.05 -2.61
N LEU A 193 2.05 -10.87 -2.16
CA LEU A 193 1.09 -11.54 -3.05
C LEU A 193 0.22 -10.53 -3.81
N ILE A 194 -0.23 -9.48 -3.12
CA ILE A 194 -1.01 -8.41 -3.73
C ILE A 194 -0.17 -7.65 -4.77
N THR A 195 1.03 -7.23 -4.40
CA THR A 195 1.92 -6.45 -5.28
C THR A 195 2.34 -7.25 -6.51
N LEU A 196 2.70 -8.54 -6.37
CA LEU A 196 3.01 -9.41 -7.52
C LEU A 196 1.83 -9.55 -8.49
N THR A 197 0.61 -9.65 -7.97
CA THR A 197 -0.59 -9.71 -8.81
C THR A 197 -0.82 -8.40 -9.54
N ARG A 198 -0.76 -7.28 -8.84
CA ARG A 198 -1.01 -5.96 -9.43
C ARG A 198 0.03 -5.54 -10.48
N LEU A 199 1.29 -5.90 -10.27
CA LEU A 199 2.36 -5.65 -11.24
C LEU A 199 2.44 -6.72 -12.36
N HIS A 200 1.50 -7.64 -12.42
CA HIS A 200 1.48 -8.76 -13.38
C HIS A 200 2.77 -9.60 -13.36
N LYS A 201 3.43 -9.66 -12.21
CA LYS A 201 4.70 -10.36 -12.01
C LYS A 201 4.55 -11.72 -11.32
N MET A 202 3.31 -12.15 -10.96
CA MET A 202 3.06 -13.39 -10.21
C MET A 202 3.72 -14.60 -10.87
N LYS A 203 3.51 -14.79 -12.17
CA LYS A 203 4.09 -15.93 -12.91
C LYS A 203 5.62 -15.93 -12.88
N LYS A 204 6.26 -14.77 -13.01
CA LYS A 204 7.73 -14.65 -12.98
C LYS A 204 8.31 -14.94 -11.59
N TYR A 205 7.60 -14.58 -10.53
CA TYR A 205 8.02 -14.70 -9.14
C TYR A 205 7.23 -15.75 -8.36
N GLU A 206 6.66 -16.74 -9.05
CA GLU A 206 5.80 -17.79 -8.46
C GLU A 206 6.52 -18.57 -7.34
N GLU A 207 7.80 -18.92 -7.55
CA GLU A 207 8.58 -19.63 -6.55
C GLU A 207 8.80 -18.80 -5.27
N LEU A 208 9.04 -17.50 -5.39
CA LEU A 208 9.13 -16.60 -4.24
C LEU A 208 7.78 -16.52 -3.52
N ALA A 209 6.70 -16.31 -4.26
CA ALA A 209 5.35 -16.24 -3.71
C ALA A 209 4.98 -17.53 -2.95
N LYS A 210 5.25 -18.71 -3.52
CA LYS A 210 5.03 -20.02 -2.88
C LYS A 210 5.84 -20.17 -1.59
N LYS A 211 7.14 -19.86 -1.64
CA LYS A 211 8.01 -19.95 -0.45
C LYS A 211 7.54 -19.06 0.68
N VAL A 212 7.23 -17.80 0.37
CA VAL A 212 6.74 -16.82 1.35
C VAL A 212 5.39 -17.24 1.92
N LEU A 213 4.45 -17.68 1.09
CA LEU A 213 3.14 -18.17 1.55
C LEU A 213 3.26 -19.41 2.42
N GLN A 214 4.06 -20.40 2.01
CA GLN A 214 4.31 -21.61 2.79
C GLN A 214 4.99 -21.31 4.12
N TRP A 215 5.98 -20.44 4.13
CA TRP A 215 6.63 -19.98 5.35
C TRP A 215 5.62 -19.33 6.29
N THR A 216 4.76 -18.46 5.75
CA THR A 216 3.72 -17.74 6.52
C THR A 216 2.71 -18.70 7.14
N ILE A 217 2.21 -19.66 6.37
CA ILE A 217 1.28 -20.70 6.87
C ILE A 217 1.93 -21.51 8.01
N ARG A 218 3.18 -21.95 7.84
CA ARG A 218 3.87 -22.76 8.87
C ARG A 218 4.13 -22.00 10.16
N ASN A 219 4.46 -20.71 10.07
CA ASN A 219 4.98 -19.95 11.22
C ASN A 219 3.97 -18.96 11.81
N MET A 220 3.00 -18.50 11.03
CA MET A 220 2.07 -17.44 11.44
C MET A 220 0.60 -17.83 11.39
N GLN A 221 0.24 -19.04 10.98
CA GLN A 221 -1.13 -19.53 11.01
C GLN A 221 -1.38 -20.45 12.20
N ASP A 222 -2.48 -20.24 12.91
CA ASP A 222 -2.94 -21.14 13.97
C ASP A 222 -3.60 -22.39 13.38
N LYS A 223 -3.64 -23.49 14.15
CA LYS A 223 -4.34 -24.73 13.76
C LYS A 223 -5.84 -24.52 13.48
N LYS A 224 -6.43 -23.46 14.03
CA LYS A 224 -7.82 -23.06 13.80
C LYS A 224 -8.00 -22.24 12.50
N GLY A 225 -6.92 -21.98 11.74
CA GLY A 225 -6.94 -21.32 10.44
C GLY A 225 -6.73 -19.79 10.46
N TYR A 226 -6.75 -19.13 11.59
CA TYR A 226 -6.50 -17.69 11.64
C TYR A 226 -5.00 -17.36 11.67
N PHE A 227 -4.63 -16.14 11.26
CA PHE A 227 -3.26 -15.67 11.25
C PHE A 227 -2.91 -14.81 12.47
N TYR A 228 -1.68 -15.00 12.98
CA TYR A 228 -1.09 -14.19 14.04
C TYR A 228 -0.71 -12.82 13.51
N TYR A 229 -0.64 -11.82 14.43
CA TYR A 229 -0.26 -10.46 14.05
C TYR A 229 1.23 -10.34 13.76
N GLN A 230 2.10 -10.74 14.70
CA GLN A 230 3.52 -10.39 14.59
C GLN A 230 4.41 -11.36 15.36
N LEU A 231 5.52 -11.75 14.76
CA LEU A 231 6.58 -12.52 15.41
C LEU A 231 7.71 -11.59 15.86
N LYS A 232 8.24 -11.86 17.07
CA LYS A 232 9.39 -11.18 17.66
C LYS A 232 10.29 -12.19 18.34
N PRO A 233 11.59 -11.88 18.55
CA PRO A 233 12.45 -12.74 19.35
C PRO A 233 11.87 -12.92 20.77
N GLY A 234 11.70 -14.15 21.22
CA GLY A 234 11.21 -14.52 22.54
C GLY A 234 9.71 -14.33 22.79
N ILE A 235 9.08 -13.25 22.32
CA ILE A 235 7.66 -12.96 22.58
C ILE A 235 6.96 -12.56 21.28
N SER A 236 6.09 -13.44 20.77
CA SER A 236 5.29 -13.18 19.59
C SER A 236 3.87 -12.75 19.95
N SER A 237 3.30 -11.82 19.18
CA SER A 237 1.88 -11.46 19.28
C SER A 237 1.04 -12.41 18.43
N LYS A 238 0.39 -13.37 19.09
CA LYS A 238 -0.53 -14.32 18.45
C LYS A 238 -1.97 -13.81 18.39
N ILE A 239 -2.18 -12.51 18.58
CA ILE A 239 -3.50 -11.90 18.48
C ILE A 239 -3.97 -12.00 17.03
N SER A 240 -5.19 -12.50 16.87
CA SER A 240 -5.87 -12.61 15.59
C SER A 240 -6.69 -11.36 15.33
N TYR A 241 -6.06 -10.31 14.82
CA TYR A 241 -6.80 -9.11 14.43
C TYR A 241 -7.62 -9.38 13.17
N MET A 242 -8.93 -9.15 13.25
CA MET A 242 -9.84 -9.39 12.14
C MET A 242 -9.41 -8.64 10.86
N ARG A 243 -9.22 -7.32 10.97
CA ARG A 243 -8.83 -6.48 9.81
C ARG A 243 -7.37 -6.59 9.46
N TRP A 244 -6.50 -6.48 10.45
CA TRP A 244 -5.06 -6.41 10.24
C TRP A 244 -4.44 -7.74 9.80
N SER A 245 -4.81 -8.84 10.42
CA SER A 245 -4.23 -10.14 10.09
C SER A 245 -5.09 -10.95 9.10
N ASN A 246 -6.34 -11.21 9.47
CA ASN A 246 -7.12 -12.20 8.73
C ASN A 246 -7.72 -11.66 7.44
N ALA A 247 -8.38 -10.51 7.45
CA ALA A 247 -8.94 -9.93 6.23
C ALA A 247 -7.84 -9.58 5.21
N PHE A 248 -6.69 -9.09 5.69
CA PHE A 248 -5.57 -8.78 4.81
C PHE A 248 -4.97 -10.04 4.17
N MET A 249 -4.74 -11.10 4.95
CA MET A 249 -4.27 -12.38 4.39
C MET A 249 -5.31 -13.07 3.52
N PHE A 250 -6.60 -12.98 3.85
CA PHE A 250 -7.67 -13.49 2.98
C PHE A 250 -7.62 -12.81 1.61
N ASN A 251 -7.55 -11.47 1.59
CA ASN A 251 -7.39 -10.71 0.35
C ASN A 251 -6.14 -11.13 -0.43
N ALA A 252 -5.00 -11.23 0.25
CA ALA A 252 -3.72 -11.62 -0.36
C ALA A 252 -3.75 -13.01 -0.98
N MET A 253 -4.29 -14.00 -0.26
CA MET A 253 -4.45 -15.36 -0.79
C MET A 253 -5.45 -15.44 -1.95
N SER A 254 -6.50 -14.61 -1.93
CA SER A 254 -7.44 -14.51 -3.06
C SER A 254 -6.73 -13.97 -4.30
N HIS A 255 -5.90 -12.93 -4.17
CA HIS A 255 -5.06 -12.44 -5.27
C HIS A 255 -4.13 -13.53 -5.82
N TYR A 256 -3.48 -14.28 -4.93
CA TYR A 256 -2.61 -15.39 -5.33
C TYR A 256 -3.36 -16.45 -6.12
N LEU A 257 -4.51 -16.93 -5.61
CA LEU A 257 -5.31 -17.99 -6.26
C LEU A 257 -5.91 -17.58 -7.61
N LEU A 258 -6.17 -16.29 -7.81
CA LEU A 258 -6.67 -15.78 -9.09
C LEU A 258 -5.57 -15.55 -10.13
N ALA A 259 -4.31 -15.52 -9.70
CA ALA A 259 -3.17 -15.20 -10.56
C ALA A 259 -2.33 -16.40 -11.01
N ILE A 260 -2.61 -17.62 -10.45
CA ILE A 260 -1.91 -18.88 -10.77
C ILE A 260 -2.69 -19.80 -11.70
#